data_66a9cefb99b6412b9fdb5865479864ff
#
_entry.id   66a9cefb99b6412b9fdb5865479864ff
#
_cell.length_a   1.000
_cell.length_b   1.000
_cell.length_c   1.000
_cell.angle_alpha   90.00
_cell.angle_beta   90.00
_cell.angle_gamma   90.00
#
_symmetry.space_group_name_H-M   'P 1'
#
loop_
_entity.id
_entity.type
_entity.pdbx_description
1 polymer ?
#
loop_
_entity_poly.entity_id
_entity_poly.type
_entity_poly.pdbx_seq_one_letter_code
_entity_poly.pdbx_strand_id
1 'polypeptide(L)'
;MSLLLQYTLIFASVLILVALGGCFSEHSGVINLGLEGVMIMGALGGALTMRYLGENSSHFATILAVVLVSAAVGMVYSCLLAVACINFKADQTLVGTALNLLGTAGATVIVKAINTAANPDDVSSIIQYAGAKKAFTVSIGSFEFSWFMLITALLLVASYVLLYKTRFGLRLMACGEHPQAADSVGINVYKMRWAGVLISGFLGGLGGIVFITAGVSEWRFEYGVAGFGFLSLAVMIFGQWKPQRIALAALLFGFFRALGNVYTGFAFLKAMNLPSSVYNMLPYIISLIVLAFTSKNSRAPKAEGIPYDKGQR
;
A
#
# COMPACT_ATOMS: atom_id res chain seq x y z
N MET A 1 -1.09 -26.74 -3.12
CA MET A 1 -1.95 -25.86 -3.95
C MET A 1 -2.72 -24.83 -3.10
N SER A 2 -3.39 -25.26 -1.99
CA SER A 2 -4.12 -24.33 -1.11
C SER A 2 -3.24 -23.20 -0.54
N LEU A 3 -2.03 -23.52 -0.08
CA LEU A 3 -1.09 -22.55 0.48
C LEU A 3 -0.61 -21.51 -0.55
N LEU A 4 -0.36 -21.93 -1.81
CA LEU A 4 0.00 -21.00 -2.89
C LEU A 4 -1.14 -20.02 -3.18
N LEU A 5 -2.37 -20.52 -3.26
CA LEU A 5 -3.55 -19.66 -3.48
C LEU A 5 -3.75 -18.68 -2.32
N GLN A 6 -3.59 -19.13 -1.08
CA GLN A 6 -3.69 -18.31 0.11
C GLN A 6 -2.68 -17.15 0.09
N TYR A 7 -1.39 -17.43 -0.11
CA TYR A 7 -0.37 -16.39 -0.20
C TYR A 7 -0.57 -15.48 -1.41
N THR A 8 -1.02 -16.02 -2.55
CA THR A 8 -1.36 -15.21 -3.73
C THR A 8 -2.43 -14.17 -3.39
N LEU A 9 -3.52 -14.57 -2.74
CA LEU A 9 -4.61 -13.68 -2.37
C LEU A 9 -4.17 -12.64 -1.33
N ILE A 10 -3.35 -13.03 -0.34
CA ILE A 10 -2.84 -12.09 0.66
C ILE A 10 -1.94 -11.04 0.01
N PHE A 11 -0.94 -11.45 -0.79
CA PHE A 11 -0.05 -10.49 -1.44
C PHE A 11 -0.77 -9.66 -2.51
N ALA A 12 -1.72 -10.24 -3.24
CA ALA A 12 -2.57 -9.48 -4.14
C ALA A 12 -3.39 -8.42 -3.38
N SER A 13 -3.89 -8.75 -2.18
CA SER A 13 -4.63 -7.78 -1.33
C SER A 13 -3.76 -6.58 -0.95
N VAL A 14 -2.50 -6.81 -0.58
CA VAL A 14 -1.53 -5.72 -0.32
C VAL A 14 -1.37 -4.85 -1.56
N LEU A 15 -1.04 -5.48 -2.69
CA LEU A 15 -0.78 -4.77 -3.95
C LEU A 15 -2.02 -4.01 -4.45
N ILE A 16 -3.22 -4.56 -4.33
CA ILE A 16 -4.48 -3.89 -4.69
C ILE A 16 -4.67 -2.63 -3.86
N LEU A 17 -4.58 -2.72 -2.53
CA LEU A 17 -4.81 -1.59 -1.64
C LEU A 17 -3.84 -0.44 -1.94
N VAL A 18 -2.55 -0.74 -2.03
CA VAL A 18 -1.52 0.29 -2.23
C VAL A 18 -1.58 0.86 -3.65
N ALA A 19 -1.78 0.02 -4.67
CA ALA A 19 -1.93 0.47 -6.05
C ALA A 19 -3.18 1.33 -6.27
N LEU A 20 -4.30 1.00 -5.61
CA LEU A 20 -5.49 1.86 -5.58
C LEU A 20 -5.19 3.19 -4.89
N GLY A 21 -4.41 3.17 -3.80
CA GLY A 21 -3.93 4.40 -3.16
C GLY A 21 -3.17 5.30 -4.13
N GLY A 22 -2.17 4.76 -4.83
CA GLY A 22 -1.46 5.46 -5.90
C GLY A 22 -2.41 5.99 -6.98
N CYS A 23 -3.34 5.16 -7.43
CA CYS A 23 -4.33 5.49 -8.45
C CYS A 23 -5.18 6.73 -8.07
N PHE A 24 -5.66 6.83 -6.82
CA PHE A 24 -6.41 8.02 -6.36
C PHE A 24 -5.53 9.28 -6.32
N SER A 25 -4.30 9.16 -5.84
CA SER A 25 -3.36 10.29 -5.80
C SER A 25 -3.06 10.79 -7.20
N GLU A 26 -2.68 9.92 -8.13
CA GLU A 26 -2.29 10.28 -9.49
C GLU A 26 -3.47 10.78 -10.32
N HIS A 27 -4.67 10.22 -10.17
CA HIS A 27 -5.89 10.79 -10.74
C HIS A 27 -6.24 12.18 -10.20
N SER A 28 -5.68 12.59 -9.06
CA SER A 28 -5.80 13.97 -8.58
C SER A 28 -4.73 14.92 -9.17
N GLY A 29 -3.73 14.37 -9.86
CA GLY A 29 -2.57 15.09 -10.42
C GLY A 29 -1.36 15.14 -9.47
N VAL A 30 -1.35 14.36 -8.38
CA VAL A 30 -0.24 14.27 -7.43
C VAL A 30 0.38 12.88 -7.48
N ILE A 31 1.65 12.78 -7.88
CA ILE A 31 2.42 11.54 -7.81
C ILE A 31 2.67 11.18 -6.35
N ASN A 32 2.42 9.95 -5.97
CA ASN A 32 2.75 9.47 -4.63
C ASN A 32 3.80 8.36 -4.67
N LEU A 33 5.06 8.75 -4.83
CA LEU A 33 6.20 7.83 -4.68
C LEU A 33 6.49 7.49 -3.21
N GLY A 34 5.85 8.19 -2.26
CA GLY A 34 5.99 7.97 -0.82
C GLY A 34 5.18 6.79 -0.26
N LEU A 35 4.56 5.98 -1.12
CA LEU A 35 3.70 4.85 -0.69
C LEU A 35 4.42 3.83 0.18
N GLU A 36 5.71 3.58 -0.05
CA GLU A 36 6.52 2.70 0.82
C GLU A 36 6.53 3.23 2.26
N GLY A 37 6.81 4.52 2.45
CA GLY A 37 6.81 5.17 3.77
C GLY A 37 5.42 5.21 4.42
N VAL A 38 4.38 5.44 3.62
CA VAL A 38 2.98 5.40 4.08
C VAL A 38 2.60 3.99 4.59
N MET A 39 3.00 2.94 3.85
CA MET A 39 2.80 1.56 4.27
C MET A 39 3.49 1.26 5.59
N ILE A 40 4.75 1.66 5.74
CA ILE A 40 5.55 1.41 6.96
C ILE A 40 4.91 2.09 8.16
N MET A 41 4.50 3.35 8.04
CA MET A 41 3.87 4.09 9.13
C MET A 41 2.49 3.54 9.48
N GLY A 42 1.67 3.16 8.48
CA GLY A 42 0.40 2.48 8.70
C GLY A 42 0.57 1.11 9.38
N ALA A 43 1.58 0.34 8.94
CA ALA A 43 1.95 -0.92 9.57
C ALA A 43 2.39 -0.74 11.04
N LEU A 44 3.17 0.32 11.32
CA LEU A 44 3.57 0.66 12.69
C LEU A 44 2.37 0.93 13.57
N GLY A 45 1.42 1.78 13.11
CA GLY A 45 0.20 2.07 13.85
C GLY A 45 -0.61 0.83 14.17
N GLY A 46 -0.80 -0.05 13.18
CA GLY A 46 -1.51 -1.30 13.36
C GLY A 46 -0.80 -2.31 14.26
N ALA A 47 0.53 -2.45 14.11
CA ALA A 47 1.33 -3.35 14.96
C ALA A 47 1.33 -2.91 16.43
N LEU A 48 1.46 -1.62 16.69
CA LEU A 48 1.35 -1.07 18.04
C LEU A 48 -0.05 -1.30 18.63
N THR A 49 -1.10 -1.10 17.82
CA THR A 49 -2.47 -1.38 18.25
C THR A 49 -2.65 -2.85 18.63
N MET A 50 -2.12 -3.79 17.84
CA MET A 50 -2.13 -5.22 18.15
C MET A 50 -1.36 -5.55 19.44
N ARG A 51 -0.19 -4.92 19.64
CA ARG A 51 0.62 -5.11 20.85
C ARG A 51 -0.11 -4.65 22.11
N TYR A 52 -0.78 -3.48 22.07
CA TYR A 52 -1.44 -2.90 23.24
C TYR A 52 -2.81 -3.49 23.55
N LEU A 53 -3.57 -3.93 22.54
CA LEU A 53 -4.86 -4.60 22.76
C LEU A 53 -4.69 -6.01 23.34
N GLY A 54 -3.57 -6.68 23.07
CA GLY A 54 -3.25 -8.01 23.59
C GLY A 54 -4.26 -9.10 23.17
N GLU A 55 -4.15 -10.25 23.84
CA GLU A 55 -4.99 -11.44 23.54
C GLU A 55 -6.42 -11.37 24.14
N ASN A 56 -6.66 -10.46 25.09
CA ASN A 56 -7.90 -10.40 25.85
C ASN A 56 -9.02 -9.60 25.16
N SER A 57 -8.75 -8.95 24.05
CA SER A 57 -9.73 -8.16 23.31
C SER A 57 -10.57 -9.03 22.38
N SER A 58 -11.84 -8.65 22.17
CA SER A 58 -12.68 -9.36 21.20
C SER A 58 -12.07 -9.26 19.79
N HIS A 59 -12.12 -10.33 19.01
CA HIS A 59 -11.59 -10.38 17.64
C HIS A 59 -12.12 -9.24 16.77
N PHE A 60 -13.41 -8.94 16.87
CA PHE A 60 -14.02 -7.85 16.10
C PHE A 60 -13.47 -6.47 16.48
N ALA A 61 -13.33 -6.19 17.79
CA ALA A 61 -12.77 -4.92 18.26
C ALA A 61 -11.30 -4.77 17.81
N THR A 62 -10.51 -5.84 17.87
CA THR A 62 -9.13 -5.86 17.41
C THR A 62 -9.03 -5.56 15.91
N ILE A 63 -9.83 -6.24 15.08
CA ILE A 63 -9.87 -5.99 13.63
C ILE A 63 -10.22 -4.54 13.35
N LEU A 64 -11.31 -4.04 13.95
CA LEU A 64 -11.77 -2.67 13.73
C LEU A 64 -10.73 -1.63 14.16
N ALA A 65 -10.17 -1.78 15.36
CA ALA A 65 -9.16 -0.86 15.88
C ALA A 65 -7.90 -0.84 15.00
N VAL A 66 -7.37 -1.99 14.63
CA VAL A 66 -6.16 -2.10 13.79
C VAL A 66 -6.40 -1.49 12.41
N VAL A 67 -7.54 -1.78 11.78
CA VAL A 67 -7.90 -1.21 10.47
C VAL A 67 -8.01 0.31 10.56
N LEU A 68 -8.74 0.82 11.55
CA LEU A 68 -8.93 2.27 11.70
C LEU A 68 -7.62 3.00 12.02
N VAL A 69 -6.81 2.47 12.94
CA VAL A 69 -5.53 3.11 13.32
C VAL A 69 -4.54 3.05 12.19
N SER A 70 -4.38 1.92 11.49
CA SER A 70 -3.46 1.81 10.34
C SER A 70 -3.84 2.78 9.23
N ALA A 71 -5.13 2.88 8.91
CA ALA A 71 -5.64 3.81 7.91
C ALA A 71 -5.44 5.27 8.34
N ALA A 72 -5.73 5.60 9.60
CA ALA A 72 -5.58 6.95 10.13
C ALA A 72 -4.11 7.39 10.15
N VAL A 73 -3.19 6.54 10.61
CA VAL A 73 -1.76 6.83 10.62
C VAL A 73 -1.22 7.02 9.21
N GLY A 74 -1.60 6.15 8.26
CA GLY A 74 -1.23 6.31 6.85
C GLY A 74 -1.76 7.61 6.26
N MET A 75 -3.01 7.98 6.57
CA MET A 75 -3.63 9.24 6.15
C MET A 75 -2.91 10.45 6.74
N VAL A 76 -2.62 10.45 8.03
CA VAL A 76 -1.88 11.54 8.71
C VAL A 76 -0.48 11.67 8.14
N TYR A 77 0.20 10.56 7.91
CA TYR A 77 1.54 10.59 7.31
C TYR A 77 1.52 11.14 5.88
N SER A 78 0.52 10.83 5.09
CA SER A 78 0.36 11.36 3.73
C SER A 78 0.04 12.86 3.69
N CYS A 79 -0.40 13.48 4.81
CA CYS A 79 -0.52 14.94 4.91
C CYS A 79 0.81 15.63 4.66
N LEU A 80 1.95 15.03 5.02
CA LEU A 80 3.27 15.59 4.75
C LEU A 80 3.50 15.74 3.23
N LEU A 81 3.12 14.72 2.45
CA LEU A 81 3.16 14.79 0.98
C LEU A 81 2.23 15.90 0.47
N ALA A 82 1.00 15.94 0.97
CA ALA A 82 0.01 16.94 0.55
C ALA A 82 0.47 18.37 0.83
N VAL A 83 0.98 18.63 2.04
CA VAL A 83 1.51 19.95 2.39
C VAL A 83 2.68 20.34 1.51
N ALA A 84 3.67 19.46 1.34
CA ALA A 84 4.85 19.75 0.55
C ALA A 84 4.53 19.96 -0.94
N CYS A 85 3.75 19.05 -1.55
CA CYS A 85 3.54 19.05 -2.99
C CYS A 85 2.40 19.95 -3.45
N ILE A 86 1.34 20.10 -2.63
CA ILE A 86 0.16 20.89 -3.01
C ILE A 86 0.29 22.33 -2.54
N ASN A 87 0.71 22.56 -1.27
CA ASN A 87 0.78 23.89 -0.70
C ASN A 87 2.10 24.58 -1.05
N PHE A 88 3.24 23.89 -0.88
CA PHE A 88 4.56 24.45 -1.16
C PHE A 88 5.05 24.21 -2.59
N LYS A 89 4.29 23.46 -3.40
CA LYS A 89 4.61 23.15 -4.81
C LYS A 89 6.01 22.51 -4.97
N ALA A 90 6.47 21.75 -3.97
CA ALA A 90 7.74 21.06 -3.99
C ALA A 90 7.72 19.94 -5.05
N ASP A 91 8.90 19.51 -5.50
CA ASP A 91 9.06 18.37 -6.39
C ASP A 91 8.50 17.09 -5.75
N GLN A 92 7.54 16.46 -6.41
CA GLN A 92 6.77 15.34 -5.88
C GLN A 92 7.62 14.07 -5.76
N THR A 93 8.60 13.90 -6.66
CA THR A 93 9.52 12.76 -6.66
C THR A 93 10.48 12.84 -5.48
N LEU A 94 11.07 14.02 -5.25
CA LEU A 94 11.97 14.26 -4.12
C LEU A 94 11.24 14.09 -2.78
N VAL A 95 10.06 14.69 -2.64
CA VAL A 95 9.26 14.58 -1.42
C VAL A 95 8.85 13.13 -1.16
N GLY A 96 8.37 12.41 -2.17
CA GLY A 96 8.00 11.01 -2.04
C GLY A 96 9.17 10.13 -1.59
N THR A 97 10.34 10.32 -2.19
CA THR A 97 11.56 9.58 -1.82
C THR A 97 12.00 9.91 -0.38
N ALA A 98 11.97 11.19 0.01
CA ALA A 98 12.28 11.60 1.38
C ALA A 98 11.32 10.99 2.40
N LEU A 99 10.02 10.91 2.08
CA LEU A 99 9.03 10.27 2.93
C LEU A 99 9.27 8.77 3.10
N ASN A 100 9.74 8.07 2.07
CA ASN A 100 10.10 6.66 2.21
C ASN A 100 11.26 6.46 3.21
N LEU A 101 12.28 7.29 3.13
CA LEU A 101 13.40 7.25 4.09
C LEU A 101 12.95 7.65 5.50
N LEU A 102 12.16 8.71 5.61
CA LEU A 102 11.61 9.17 6.90
C LEU A 102 10.71 8.12 7.53
N GLY A 103 9.87 7.43 6.73
CA GLY A 103 8.97 6.38 7.22
C GLY A 103 9.75 5.21 7.81
N THR A 104 10.76 4.71 7.11
CA THR A 104 11.58 3.57 7.57
C THR A 104 12.41 3.95 8.81
N ALA A 105 13.11 5.08 8.75
CA ALA A 105 13.93 5.54 9.87
C ALA A 105 13.07 5.90 11.09
N GLY A 106 11.97 6.65 10.88
CA GLY A 106 11.04 7.04 11.94
C GLY A 106 10.39 5.86 12.64
N ALA A 107 9.87 4.88 11.88
CA ALA A 107 9.30 3.67 12.44
C ALA A 107 10.34 2.88 13.25
N THR A 108 11.55 2.73 12.72
CA THR A 108 12.64 2.03 13.40
C THR A 108 13.00 2.71 14.73
N VAL A 109 13.15 4.03 14.73
CA VAL A 109 13.50 4.80 15.95
C VAL A 109 12.38 4.72 16.98
N ILE A 110 11.11 4.89 16.57
CA ILE A 110 9.96 4.80 17.46
C ILE A 110 9.89 3.42 18.13
N VAL A 111 10.04 2.34 17.36
CA VAL A 111 9.98 0.98 17.92
C VAL A 111 11.14 0.73 18.87
N LYS A 112 12.39 1.10 18.52
CA LYS A 112 13.53 0.99 19.40
C LYS A 112 13.32 1.77 20.71
N ALA A 113 12.83 3.00 20.63
CA ALA A 113 12.54 3.80 21.82
C ALA A 113 11.48 3.15 22.73
N ILE A 114 10.40 2.58 22.15
CA ILE A 114 9.37 1.88 22.92
C ILE A 114 9.94 0.61 23.57
N ASN A 115 10.75 -0.18 22.85
CA ASN A 115 11.33 -1.42 23.38
C ASN A 115 12.35 -1.13 24.47
N THR A 116 13.27 -0.18 24.25
CA THR A 116 14.26 0.24 25.26
C THR A 116 13.61 0.84 26.50
N ALA A 117 12.49 1.58 26.36
CA ALA A 117 11.74 2.09 27.49
C ALA A 117 11.08 0.96 28.31
N ALA A 118 10.67 -0.13 27.68
CA ALA A 118 10.11 -1.31 28.35
C ALA A 118 11.20 -2.22 28.96
N ASN A 119 12.30 -2.38 28.26
CA ASN A 119 13.49 -3.14 28.69
C ASN A 119 14.76 -2.46 28.16
N PRO A 120 15.62 -1.87 29.04
CA PRO A 120 16.83 -1.16 28.61
C PRO A 120 17.83 -2.00 27.77
N ASP A 121 17.78 -3.32 27.88
CA ASP A 121 18.63 -4.22 27.10
C ASP A 121 18.08 -4.54 25.72
N ASP A 122 16.81 -4.20 25.44
CA ASP A 122 16.16 -4.44 24.15
C ASP A 122 16.24 -3.19 23.23
N VAL A 123 17.26 -3.18 22.40
CA VAL A 123 17.48 -2.17 21.35
C VAL A 123 16.94 -2.60 19.98
N SER A 124 16.11 -3.64 19.92
CA SER A 124 15.56 -4.17 18.67
C SER A 124 14.48 -3.25 18.08
N SER A 125 14.27 -3.33 16.76
CA SER A 125 13.16 -2.69 16.05
C SER A 125 11.99 -3.65 15.81
N ILE A 126 11.85 -4.69 16.64
CA ILE A 126 10.88 -5.76 16.49
C ILE A 126 9.62 -5.45 17.31
N ILE A 127 8.46 -5.59 16.69
CA ILE A 127 7.17 -5.66 17.39
C ILE A 127 6.61 -7.07 17.23
N GLN A 128 6.28 -7.72 18.35
CA GLN A 128 5.59 -8.99 18.38
C GLN A 128 4.08 -8.77 18.54
N TYR A 129 3.28 -9.49 17.76
CA TYR A 129 1.81 -9.39 17.73
C TYR A 129 1.12 -10.76 17.50
N ALA A 130 1.81 -11.85 17.86
CA ALA A 130 1.37 -13.23 17.60
C ALA A 130 -0.05 -13.54 18.08
N GLY A 131 -0.43 -13.09 19.28
CA GLY A 131 -1.74 -13.33 19.86
C GLY A 131 -2.86 -12.63 19.11
N ALA A 132 -2.70 -11.34 18.84
CA ALA A 132 -3.69 -10.53 18.16
C ALA A 132 -3.86 -10.91 16.68
N LYS A 133 -2.82 -11.48 16.04
CA LYS A 133 -2.87 -11.94 14.65
C LYS A 133 -3.97 -12.99 14.41
N LYS A 134 -4.24 -13.85 15.38
CA LYS A 134 -5.29 -14.88 15.28
C LYS A 134 -6.68 -14.28 14.99
N ALA A 135 -6.92 -13.02 15.41
CA ALA A 135 -8.17 -12.34 15.14
C ALA A 135 -8.43 -12.12 13.64
N PHE A 136 -7.38 -12.05 12.82
CA PHE A 136 -7.50 -11.74 11.38
C PHE A 136 -7.63 -12.96 10.49
N THR A 137 -7.48 -14.18 11.02
CA THR A 137 -7.52 -15.42 10.25
C THR A 137 -8.65 -16.32 10.70
N VAL A 138 -9.38 -16.87 9.74
CA VAL A 138 -10.40 -17.90 9.95
C VAL A 138 -9.99 -19.13 9.15
N SER A 139 -9.79 -20.26 9.83
CA SER A 139 -9.44 -21.51 9.15
C SER A 139 -10.71 -22.19 8.65
N ILE A 140 -10.76 -22.42 7.33
CA ILE A 140 -11.83 -23.15 6.66
C ILE A 140 -11.19 -24.40 6.04
N GLY A 141 -11.15 -25.50 6.80
CA GLY A 141 -10.44 -26.71 6.41
C GLY A 141 -8.92 -26.49 6.31
N SER A 142 -8.35 -26.72 5.13
CA SER A 142 -6.92 -26.49 4.87
C SER A 142 -6.59 -25.08 4.34
N PHE A 143 -7.59 -24.20 4.24
CA PHE A 143 -7.43 -22.81 3.77
C PHE A 143 -7.63 -21.83 4.93
N GLU A 144 -6.64 -20.96 5.14
CA GLU A 144 -6.75 -19.86 6.10
C GLU A 144 -7.22 -18.60 5.38
N PHE A 145 -8.46 -18.23 5.62
CA PHE A 145 -9.05 -17.01 5.11
C PHE A 145 -8.65 -15.83 6.01
N SER A 146 -8.16 -14.74 5.41
CA SER A 146 -7.89 -13.50 6.13
C SER A 146 -9.02 -12.49 5.90
N TRP A 147 -9.50 -11.86 6.98
CA TRP A 147 -10.46 -10.75 6.88
C TRP A 147 -9.97 -9.61 6.00
N PHE A 148 -8.65 -9.44 5.88
CA PHE A 148 -8.08 -8.45 4.98
C PHE A 148 -8.38 -8.71 3.49
N MET A 149 -8.56 -9.97 3.07
CA MET A 149 -8.99 -10.30 1.71
C MET A 149 -10.39 -9.76 1.43
N LEU A 150 -11.31 -9.90 2.39
CA LEU A 150 -12.66 -9.36 2.28
C LEU A 150 -12.66 -7.83 2.27
N ILE A 151 -11.94 -7.21 3.20
CA ILE A 151 -11.81 -5.75 3.29
C ILE A 151 -11.25 -5.20 1.96
N THR A 152 -10.22 -5.84 1.39
CA THR A 152 -9.65 -5.44 0.11
C THR A 152 -10.65 -5.56 -1.04
N ALA A 153 -11.41 -6.65 -1.10
CA ALA A 153 -12.44 -6.82 -2.12
C ALA A 153 -13.53 -5.74 -2.03
N LEU A 154 -13.97 -5.41 -0.81
CA LEU A 154 -14.93 -4.33 -0.57
C LEU A 154 -14.36 -2.96 -0.96
N LEU A 155 -13.11 -2.67 -0.59
CA LEU A 155 -12.44 -1.41 -0.94
C LEU A 155 -12.14 -1.30 -2.44
N LEU A 156 -11.88 -2.41 -3.13
CA LEU A 156 -11.75 -2.44 -4.59
C LEU A 156 -13.06 -2.05 -5.27
N VAL A 157 -14.17 -2.65 -4.85
CA VAL A 157 -15.50 -2.31 -5.37
C VAL A 157 -15.86 -0.86 -5.04
N ALA A 158 -15.63 -0.44 -3.79
CA ALA A 158 -15.87 0.94 -3.37
C ALA A 158 -15.04 1.94 -4.18
N SER A 159 -13.77 1.64 -4.44
CA SER A 159 -12.87 2.47 -5.27
C SER A 159 -13.38 2.59 -6.71
N TYR A 160 -13.83 1.48 -7.29
CA TYR A 160 -14.43 1.49 -8.60
C TYR A 160 -15.68 2.36 -8.67
N VAL A 161 -16.60 2.20 -7.70
CA VAL A 161 -17.82 3.00 -7.62
C VAL A 161 -17.47 4.47 -7.39
N LEU A 162 -16.56 4.76 -6.46
CA LEU A 162 -16.16 6.13 -6.13
C LEU A 162 -15.55 6.85 -7.33
N LEU A 163 -14.66 6.21 -8.08
CA LEU A 163 -14.02 6.83 -9.26
C LEU A 163 -14.97 6.99 -10.44
N TYR A 164 -15.77 5.98 -10.78
CA TYR A 164 -16.52 5.97 -12.04
C TYR A 164 -18.01 6.22 -11.92
N LYS A 165 -18.60 6.09 -10.73
CA LYS A 165 -20.05 6.22 -10.52
C LYS A 165 -20.43 7.43 -9.65
N THR A 166 -19.44 8.21 -9.15
CA THR A 166 -19.72 9.39 -8.32
C THR A 166 -19.24 10.69 -8.96
N ARG A 167 -19.89 11.80 -8.58
CA ARG A 167 -19.45 13.16 -8.97
C ARG A 167 -18.06 13.49 -8.42
N PHE A 168 -17.68 12.92 -7.28
CA PHE A 168 -16.36 13.10 -6.67
C PHE A 168 -15.26 12.53 -7.56
N GLY A 169 -15.39 11.28 -8.00
CA GLY A 169 -14.40 10.63 -8.86
C GLY A 169 -14.22 11.34 -10.21
N LEU A 170 -15.33 11.76 -10.83
CA LEU A 170 -15.27 12.52 -12.08
C LEU A 170 -14.51 13.85 -11.91
N ARG A 171 -14.77 14.58 -10.82
CA ARG A 171 -14.05 15.82 -10.49
C ARG A 171 -12.58 15.57 -10.18
N LEU A 172 -12.26 14.49 -9.46
CA LEU A 172 -10.89 14.08 -9.17
C LEU A 172 -10.12 13.83 -10.46
N MET A 173 -10.65 13.00 -11.35
CA MET A 173 -10.03 12.69 -12.65
C MET A 173 -9.88 13.93 -13.53
N ALA A 174 -10.87 14.83 -13.55
CA ALA A 174 -10.77 16.10 -14.27
C ALA A 174 -9.59 16.97 -13.77
N CYS A 175 -9.33 16.97 -12.46
CA CYS A 175 -8.18 17.69 -11.88
C CYS A 175 -6.84 17.06 -12.26
N GLY A 176 -6.76 15.75 -12.49
CA GLY A 176 -5.56 15.07 -12.97
C GLY A 176 -5.33 15.22 -14.48
N GLU A 177 -6.38 15.43 -15.28
CA GLU A 177 -6.26 15.63 -16.73
C GLU A 177 -5.98 17.09 -17.11
N HIS A 178 -6.84 18.02 -16.65
CA HIS A 178 -6.78 19.45 -16.96
C HIS A 178 -7.20 20.30 -15.75
N PRO A 179 -6.32 20.57 -14.79
CA PRO A 179 -6.66 21.28 -13.56
C PRO A 179 -7.17 22.71 -13.82
N GLN A 180 -6.63 23.43 -14.83
CA GLN A 180 -7.09 24.77 -15.17
C GLN A 180 -8.53 24.75 -15.71
N ALA A 181 -8.88 23.76 -16.55
CA ALA A 181 -10.25 23.60 -17.05
C ALA A 181 -11.20 23.19 -15.91
N ALA A 182 -10.77 22.37 -14.97
CA ALA A 182 -11.55 22.02 -13.78
C ALA A 182 -11.82 23.25 -12.89
N ASP A 183 -10.82 24.12 -12.68
CA ASP A 183 -10.98 25.36 -11.91
C ASP A 183 -11.94 26.35 -12.59
N SER A 184 -11.89 26.46 -13.93
CA SER A 184 -12.76 27.38 -14.68
C SER A 184 -14.25 27.05 -14.57
N VAL A 185 -14.62 25.79 -14.31
CA VAL A 185 -16.00 25.36 -14.04
C VAL A 185 -16.32 25.29 -12.55
N GLY A 186 -15.48 25.89 -11.69
CA GLY A 186 -15.72 26.05 -10.24
C GLY A 186 -15.32 24.83 -9.39
N ILE A 187 -14.55 23.88 -9.91
CA ILE A 187 -14.01 22.78 -9.11
C ILE A 187 -12.77 23.26 -8.36
N ASN A 188 -12.76 23.10 -7.03
CA ASN A 188 -11.59 23.44 -6.23
C ASN A 188 -10.51 22.36 -6.38
N VAL A 189 -9.50 22.63 -7.21
CA VAL A 189 -8.40 21.70 -7.53
C VAL A 189 -7.57 21.35 -6.28
N TYR A 190 -7.28 22.31 -5.40
CA TYR A 190 -6.54 22.04 -4.17
C TYR A 190 -7.25 21.03 -3.28
N LYS A 191 -8.57 21.21 -3.06
CA LYS A 191 -9.36 20.26 -2.25
C LYS A 191 -9.39 18.86 -2.88
N MET A 192 -9.48 18.77 -4.22
CA MET A 192 -9.48 17.48 -4.91
C MET A 192 -8.12 16.78 -4.80
N ARG A 193 -7.01 17.50 -4.96
CA ARG A 193 -5.66 16.97 -4.77
C ARG A 193 -5.43 16.47 -3.35
N TRP A 194 -5.82 17.28 -2.35
CA TRP A 194 -5.76 16.85 -0.95
C TRP A 194 -6.56 15.57 -0.70
N ALA A 195 -7.79 15.50 -1.19
CA ALA A 195 -8.64 14.32 -1.04
C ALA A 195 -8.01 13.07 -1.68
N GLY A 196 -7.42 13.20 -2.89
CA GLY A 196 -6.71 12.11 -3.57
C GLY A 196 -5.54 11.58 -2.74
N VAL A 197 -4.71 12.48 -2.20
CA VAL A 197 -3.54 12.10 -1.36
C VAL A 197 -3.99 11.48 -0.04
N LEU A 198 -5.05 12.00 0.61
CA LEU A 198 -5.56 11.43 1.87
C LEU A 198 -6.14 10.02 1.66
N ILE A 199 -6.90 9.79 0.58
CA ILE A 199 -7.40 8.45 0.23
C ILE A 199 -6.22 7.52 -0.08
N SER A 200 -5.18 8.02 -0.75
CA SER A 200 -3.94 7.29 -0.98
C SER A 200 -3.28 6.86 0.32
N GLY A 201 -3.20 7.78 1.30
CA GLY A 201 -2.68 7.48 2.63
C GLY A 201 -3.50 6.45 3.40
N PHE A 202 -4.83 6.55 3.32
CA PHE A 202 -5.76 5.58 3.90
C PHE A 202 -5.52 4.17 3.36
N LEU A 203 -5.49 4.01 2.04
CA LEU A 203 -5.31 2.71 1.39
C LEU A 203 -3.89 2.18 1.54
N GLY A 204 -2.87 3.05 1.46
CA GLY A 204 -1.47 2.69 1.66
C GLY A 204 -1.19 2.21 3.09
N GLY A 205 -1.76 2.89 4.09
CA GLY A 205 -1.65 2.48 5.50
C GLY A 205 -2.27 1.11 5.76
N LEU A 206 -3.44 0.83 5.19
CA LEU A 206 -4.05 -0.50 5.22
C LEU A 206 -3.20 -1.55 4.51
N GLY A 207 -2.65 -1.24 3.34
CA GLY A 207 -1.73 -2.14 2.64
C GLY A 207 -0.53 -2.52 3.50
N GLY A 208 -0.01 -1.58 4.28
CA GLY A 208 1.11 -1.81 5.20
C GLY A 208 0.81 -2.83 6.29
N ILE A 209 -0.33 -2.71 6.99
CA ILE A 209 -0.68 -3.69 8.04
C ILE A 209 -1.01 -5.05 7.46
N VAL A 210 -1.66 -5.12 6.29
CA VAL A 210 -1.90 -6.39 5.60
C VAL A 210 -0.58 -7.07 5.26
N PHE A 211 0.43 -6.32 4.81
CA PHE A 211 1.74 -6.85 4.47
C PHE A 211 2.45 -7.48 5.67
N ILE A 212 2.58 -6.77 6.79
CA ILE A 212 3.32 -7.30 7.95
C ILE A 212 2.58 -8.44 8.66
N THR A 213 1.26 -8.53 8.51
CA THR A 213 0.47 -9.66 9.07
C THR A 213 0.44 -10.87 8.16
N ALA A 214 0.91 -10.76 6.91
CA ALA A 214 0.95 -11.84 5.93
C ALA A 214 1.99 -12.92 6.27
N GLY A 215 1.60 -13.91 7.03
CA GLY A 215 2.41 -15.09 7.30
C GLY A 215 3.38 -15.01 8.49
N VAL A 216 3.65 -13.83 9.07
CA VAL A 216 4.57 -13.66 10.21
C VAL A 216 3.86 -13.17 11.46
N SER A 217 4.45 -13.40 12.63
CA SER A 217 3.89 -13.04 13.94
C SER A 217 4.64 -11.89 14.61
N GLU A 218 5.70 -11.42 13.98
CA GLU A 218 6.51 -10.29 14.39
C GLU A 218 7.05 -9.59 13.17
N TRP A 219 7.35 -8.31 13.27
CA TRP A 219 7.95 -7.55 12.19
C TRP A 219 9.10 -6.69 12.68
N ARG A 220 10.19 -6.68 11.89
CA ARG A 220 11.37 -5.88 12.12
C ARG A 220 11.32 -4.65 11.20
N PHE A 221 11.06 -3.48 11.79
CA PHE A 221 10.78 -2.26 11.04
C PHE A 221 11.98 -1.70 10.26
N GLU A 222 13.20 -2.09 10.62
CA GLU A 222 14.41 -1.72 9.85
C GLU A 222 14.43 -2.29 8.42
N TYR A 223 13.66 -3.35 8.15
CA TYR A 223 13.55 -3.94 6.81
C TYR A 223 12.48 -3.26 5.93
N GLY A 224 11.79 -2.25 6.46
CA GLY A 224 10.69 -1.59 5.74
C GLY A 224 9.57 -2.55 5.36
N VAL A 225 9.00 -2.36 4.18
CA VAL A 225 8.01 -3.28 3.57
C VAL A 225 8.55 -3.91 2.29
N ALA A 226 9.85 -4.11 2.22
CA ALA A 226 10.57 -4.87 1.19
C ALA A 226 10.26 -4.40 -0.26
N GLY A 227 10.03 -3.10 -0.48
CA GLY A 227 9.79 -2.53 -1.81
C GLY A 227 8.36 -2.76 -2.34
N PHE A 228 7.42 -3.21 -1.51
CA PHE A 228 6.03 -3.45 -1.94
C PHE A 228 5.31 -2.16 -2.35
N GLY A 229 5.67 -1.00 -1.80
CA GLY A 229 5.17 0.30 -2.26
C GLY A 229 5.54 0.56 -3.71
N PHE A 230 6.81 0.36 -4.08
CA PHE A 230 7.27 0.49 -5.48
C PHE A 230 6.67 -0.57 -6.39
N LEU A 231 6.57 -1.82 -5.94
CA LEU A 231 5.92 -2.89 -6.70
C LEU A 231 4.44 -2.56 -6.96
N SER A 232 3.77 -1.93 -6.02
CA SER A 232 2.37 -1.50 -6.17
C SER A 232 2.21 -0.38 -7.21
N LEU A 233 3.19 0.54 -7.32
CA LEU A 233 3.22 1.52 -8.41
C LEU A 233 3.34 0.82 -9.77
N ALA A 234 4.23 -0.17 -9.90
CA ALA A 234 4.32 -0.98 -11.12
C ALA A 234 2.99 -1.68 -11.45
N VAL A 235 2.31 -2.24 -10.44
CA VAL A 235 0.98 -2.86 -10.58
C VAL A 235 -0.06 -1.84 -11.05
N MET A 236 -0.04 -0.62 -10.52
CA MET A 236 -0.93 0.47 -10.92
C MET A 236 -0.71 0.88 -12.38
N ILE A 237 0.55 1.10 -12.78
CA ILE A 237 0.93 1.45 -14.17
C ILE A 237 0.51 0.32 -15.11
N PHE A 238 0.77 -0.94 -14.77
CA PHE A 238 0.33 -2.09 -15.54
C PHE A 238 -1.19 -2.19 -15.64
N GLY A 239 -1.89 -1.88 -14.56
CA GLY A 239 -3.35 -1.76 -14.51
C GLY A 239 -3.90 -0.52 -15.22
N GLN A 240 -3.04 0.35 -15.76
CA GLN A 240 -3.41 1.58 -16.47
C GLN A 240 -4.39 2.45 -15.65
N TRP A 241 -4.11 2.64 -14.38
CA TRP A 241 -4.95 3.43 -13.43
C TRP A 241 -6.42 3.00 -13.36
N LYS A 242 -6.73 1.76 -13.74
CA LYS A 242 -8.10 1.21 -13.72
C LYS A 242 -8.24 0.16 -12.63
N PRO A 243 -9.13 0.32 -11.63
CA PRO A 243 -9.25 -0.61 -10.50
C PRO A 243 -9.38 -2.08 -10.88
N GLN A 244 -10.17 -2.39 -11.91
CA GLN A 244 -10.35 -3.79 -12.37
C GLN A 244 -9.04 -4.37 -12.94
N ARG A 245 -8.28 -3.59 -13.71
CA ARG A 245 -7.01 -4.03 -14.28
C ARG A 245 -5.90 -4.07 -13.22
N ILE A 246 -5.93 -3.15 -12.25
CA ILE A 246 -5.06 -3.18 -11.06
C ILE A 246 -5.27 -4.48 -10.30
N ALA A 247 -6.52 -4.93 -10.10
CA ALA A 247 -6.79 -6.19 -9.42
C ALA A 247 -6.21 -7.39 -10.18
N LEU A 248 -6.36 -7.45 -11.50
CA LEU A 248 -5.78 -8.52 -12.33
C LEU A 248 -4.24 -8.49 -12.29
N ALA A 249 -3.65 -7.31 -12.41
CA ALA A 249 -2.20 -7.14 -12.29
C ALA A 249 -1.71 -7.59 -10.90
N ALA A 250 -2.38 -7.16 -9.83
CA ALA A 250 -2.03 -7.53 -8.47
C ALA A 250 -2.12 -9.05 -8.22
N LEU A 251 -3.08 -9.73 -8.81
CA LEU A 251 -3.16 -11.21 -8.76
C LEU A 251 -1.95 -11.86 -9.45
N LEU A 252 -1.54 -11.35 -10.61
CA LEU A 252 -0.36 -11.85 -11.32
C LEU A 252 0.91 -11.66 -10.49
N PHE A 253 1.17 -10.44 -10.01
CA PHE A 253 2.37 -10.14 -9.22
C PHE A 253 2.34 -10.82 -7.84
N GLY A 254 1.16 -10.89 -7.21
CA GLY A 254 0.92 -11.63 -5.98
C GLY A 254 1.21 -13.12 -6.12
N PHE A 255 0.85 -13.73 -7.25
CA PHE A 255 1.18 -15.13 -7.58
C PHE A 255 2.69 -15.35 -7.62
N PHE A 256 3.44 -14.52 -8.34
CA PHE A 256 4.90 -14.67 -8.39
C PHE A 256 5.56 -14.43 -7.03
N ARG A 257 5.03 -13.51 -6.23
CA ARG A 257 5.50 -13.30 -4.86
C ARG A 257 5.20 -14.49 -3.95
N ALA A 258 4.02 -15.07 -4.07
CA ALA A 258 3.62 -16.26 -3.34
C ALA A 258 4.48 -17.47 -3.71
N LEU A 259 4.82 -17.60 -4.99
CA LEU A 259 5.70 -18.66 -5.47
C LEU A 259 7.08 -18.63 -4.77
N GLY A 260 7.62 -17.42 -4.54
CA GLY A 260 8.85 -17.23 -3.78
C GLY A 260 8.79 -17.74 -2.33
N ASN A 261 7.61 -17.75 -1.71
CA ASN A 261 7.42 -18.25 -0.35
C ASN A 261 7.15 -19.76 -0.28
N VAL A 262 6.65 -20.37 -1.37
CA VAL A 262 6.16 -21.76 -1.37
C VAL A 262 6.94 -22.65 -2.34
N TYR A 263 8.02 -22.15 -2.96
CA TYR A 263 8.79 -22.88 -3.99
C TYR A 263 9.29 -24.26 -3.50
N THR A 264 9.60 -24.41 -2.22
CA THR A 264 10.06 -25.68 -1.61
C THR A 264 9.00 -26.78 -1.66
N GLY A 265 7.71 -26.42 -1.77
CA GLY A 265 6.59 -27.35 -1.92
C GLY A 265 6.42 -27.91 -3.34
N PHE A 266 7.16 -27.41 -4.33
CA PHE A 266 7.11 -27.87 -5.72
C PHE A 266 8.39 -28.61 -6.10
N ALA A 267 8.29 -29.93 -6.35
CA ALA A 267 9.44 -30.78 -6.66
C ALA A 267 10.30 -30.22 -7.82
N PHE A 268 9.67 -29.68 -8.87
CA PHE A 268 10.37 -29.08 -10.01
C PHE A 268 11.19 -27.86 -9.63
N LEU A 269 10.61 -26.93 -8.85
CA LEU A 269 11.31 -25.71 -8.43
C LEU A 269 12.44 -26.03 -7.43
N LYS A 270 12.22 -26.99 -6.55
CA LYS A 270 13.23 -27.48 -5.61
C LYS A 270 14.40 -28.13 -6.35
N ALA A 271 14.12 -28.88 -7.44
CA ALA A 271 15.14 -29.53 -8.25
C ALA A 271 16.08 -28.55 -8.98
N MET A 272 15.63 -27.31 -9.23
CA MET A 272 16.46 -26.26 -9.82
C MET A 272 17.57 -25.76 -8.89
N ASN A 273 17.51 -26.11 -7.60
CA ASN A 273 18.49 -25.78 -6.57
C ASN A 273 18.90 -24.29 -6.51
N LEU A 274 17.95 -23.38 -6.84
CA LEU A 274 18.16 -21.94 -6.80
C LEU A 274 17.91 -21.41 -5.39
N PRO A 275 18.67 -20.41 -4.93
CA PRO A 275 18.43 -19.76 -3.64
C PRO A 275 17.07 -19.05 -3.63
N SER A 276 16.45 -18.96 -2.44
CA SER A 276 15.15 -18.31 -2.25
C SER A 276 15.10 -16.87 -2.78
N SER A 277 16.23 -16.19 -2.74
CA SER A 277 16.38 -14.81 -3.26
C SER A 277 15.98 -14.69 -4.72
N VAL A 278 16.30 -15.68 -5.56
CA VAL A 278 15.95 -15.67 -6.99
C VAL A 278 14.44 -15.72 -7.18
N TYR A 279 13.74 -16.56 -6.42
CA TYR A 279 12.27 -16.64 -6.48
C TYR A 279 11.61 -15.35 -5.96
N ASN A 280 12.20 -14.71 -4.96
CA ASN A 280 11.73 -13.43 -4.43
C ASN A 280 11.94 -12.27 -5.42
N MET A 281 12.89 -12.37 -6.34
CA MET A 281 13.11 -11.38 -7.41
C MET A 281 12.13 -11.51 -8.58
N LEU A 282 11.42 -12.64 -8.73
CA LEU A 282 10.51 -12.87 -9.86
C LEU A 282 9.47 -11.76 -10.09
N PRO A 283 8.76 -11.24 -9.08
CA PRO A 283 7.80 -10.14 -9.31
C PRO A 283 8.47 -8.90 -9.92
N TYR A 284 9.68 -8.55 -9.49
CA TYR A 284 10.40 -7.39 -9.99
C TYR A 284 10.93 -7.60 -11.42
N ILE A 285 11.45 -8.79 -11.72
CA ILE A 285 11.89 -9.15 -13.09
C ILE A 285 10.69 -9.10 -14.04
N ILE A 286 9.56 -9.66 -13.64
CA ILE A 286 8.35 -9.68 -14.44
C ILE A 286 7.81 -8.26 -14.61
N SER A 287 7.88 -7.40 -13.58
CA SER A 287 7.47 -6.01 -13.71
C SER A 287 8.28 -5.28 -14.79
N LEU A 288 9.60 -5.48 -14.84
CA LEU A 288 10.46 -4.89 -15.88
C LEU A 288 10.09 -5.39 -17.28
N ILE A 289 9.90 -6.69 -17.43
CA ILE A 289 9.52 -7.30 -18.72
C ILE A 289 8.17 -6.73 -19.17
N VAL A 290 7.18 -6.75 -18.30
CA VAL A 290 5.84 -6.26 -18.62
C VAL A 290 5.85 -4.77 -18.96
N LEU A 291 6.55 -3.94 -18.18
CA LEU A 291 6.68 -2.50 -18.45
C LEU A 291 7.35 -2.24 -19.79
N ALA A 292 8.36 -3.02 -20.19
CA ALA A 292 9.00 -2.89 -21.48
C ALA A 292 8.04 -3.08 -22.66
N PHE A 293 7.05 -3.98 -22.53
CA PHE A 293 6.05 -4.22 -23.57
C PHE A 293 4.84 -3.29 -23.50
N THR A 294 4.46 -2.81 -22.30
CA THR A 294 3.21 -2.05 -22.09
C THR A 294 3.41 -0.54 -22.02
N SER A 295 4.65 -0.03 -21.86
CA SER A 295 4.93 1.39 -21.65
C SER A 295 4.42 2.30 -22.79
N LYS A 296 4.42 1.83 -24.03
CA LYS A 296 3.93 2.59 -25.20
C LYS A 296 2.44 2.93 -25.14
N ASN A 297 1.65 2.18 -24.39
CA ASN A 297 0.19 2.34 -24.26
C ASN A 297 -0.22 2.86 -22.87
N SER A 298 0.74 3.30 -22.06
CA SER A 298 0.45 3.87 -20.73
C SER A 298 -0.29 5.20 -20.89
N ARG A 299 -1.39 5.36 -20.15
CA ARG A 299 -2.22 6.56 -20.13
C ARG A 299 -2.26 7.15 -18.74
N ALA A 300 -1.12 7.68 -18.30
CA ALA A 300 -1.06 8.46 -17.07
C ALA A 300 -1.89 9.74 -17.19
N PRO A 301 -2.48 10.26 -16.11
CA PRO A 301 -3.14 11.55 -16.11
C PRO A 301 -2.20 12.67 -16.59
N LYS A 302 -2.67 13.56 -17.47
CA LYS A 302 -1.79 14.54 -18.16
C LYS A 302 -1.14 15.56 -17.22
N ALA A 303 -1.83 15.95 -16.15
CA ALA A 303 -1.30 16.91 -15.17
C ALA A 303 -0.64 16.24 -13.96
N GLU A 304 -0.35 14.92 -14.06
CA GLU A 304 0.37 14.18 -13.04
C GLU A 304 1.78 14.75 -12.86
N GLY A 305 2.19 14.94 -11.60
CA GLY A 305 3.50 15.49 -11.28
C GLY A 305 3.66 17.00 -11.49
N ILE A 306 2.68 17.67 -12.09
CA ILE A 306 2.74 19.10 -12.38
C ILE A 306 2.10 19.88 -11.23
N PRO A 307 2.84 20.76 -10.54
CA PRO A 307 2.26 21.64 -9.53
C PRO A 307 1.15 22.51 -10.14
N TYR A 308 0.01 22.61 -9.44
CA TYR A 308 -1.07 23.47 -9.89
C TYR A 308 -0.86 24.90 -9.39
N ASP A 309 -0.95 25.86 -10.30
CA ASP A 309 -0.94 27.29 -9.99
C ASP A 309 -2.17 27.98 -10.59
N LYS A 310 -2.98 28.58 -9.70
CA LYS A 310 -4.20 29.30 -10.12
C LYS A 310 -3.88 30.60 -10.90
N GLY A 311 -2.68 31.16 -10.73
CA GLY A 311 -2.25 32.38 -11.40
C GLY A 311 -1.71 32.17 -12.82
N GLN A 312 -1.39 30.95 -13.19
CA GLN A 312 -0.95 30.61 -14.55
C GLN A 312 -2.17 30.21 -15.40
N ARG A 313 -2.75 31.20 -16.04
CA ARG A 313 -3.81 31.01 -17.06
C ARG A 313 -3.25 31.16 -18.46
#